data_e50b54514ee081943f929276d488cd29
#
_entry.id   e50b54514ee081943f929276d488cd29
#
_cell.length_a   1.000
_cell.length_b   1.000
_cell.length_c   1.000
_cell.angle_alpha   90.00
_cell.angle_beta   90.00
_cell.angle_gamma   90.00
#
_symmetry.space_group_name_H-M   'P 1'
#
loop_
_entity.id
_entity.type
_entity.pdbx_description
1 polymer ?
#
loop_
_entity_poly.entity_id
_entity_poly.type
_entity_poly.pdbx_seq_one_letter_code
_entity_poly.pdbx_strand_id
1 'polypeptide(L)'
;LGDLAIASATEDYFFIESGEDNSSFTFSNLDPQKGYKFYAFGSRKADDVRTAYYTMSGLNLYKGELQIAGKDCGGTGINQNIKNICTSELIYPDDDGKIKFTISRKTGAYIALNVLKIEEYAGGERPEPAVDYTSLSISGTATEEGTDIPMHMVSADGTLTNVFELYTSLKAGEFSFKSITKEGKSVNWGAGSNDDVLATDGSAITAAVIGEALITVDLAKKTYTIVPIQEWSLVGSVTPGGWDQTKGVPLTYQGKGVWNG
;
A
#
# COMPACT_ATOMS: atom_id res chain seq x y z
N LEU A 1 -12.90 -12.09 26.68
CA LEU A 1 -13.59 -11.07 25.84
C LEU A 1 -13.61 -9.68 26.52
N GLY A 2 -13.30 -9.57 27.84
CA GLY A 2 -13.38 -8.31 28.56
C GLY A 2 -14.74 -7.62 28.38
N ASP A 3 -14.74 -6.34 28.05
CA ASP A 3 -15.96 -5.55 27.85
C ASP A 3 -16.87 -6.04 26.70
N LEU A 4 -16.39 -6.94 25.84
CA LEU A 4 -17.17 -7.58 24.78
C LEU A 4 -17.93 -8.82 25.28
N ALA A 5 -17.79 -9.24 26.53
CA ALA A 5 -18.48 -10.38 27.12
C ALA A 5 -19.92 -10.03 27.52
N ILE A 6 -20.70 -9.52 26.58
CA ILE A 6 -22.13 -9.20 26.77
C ILE A 6 -22.94 -10.40 26.27
N ALA A 7 -23.55 -11.17 27.19
CA ALA A 7 -24.23 -12.41 26.86
C ALA A 7 -25.25 -12.25 25.72
N SER A 8 -26.13 -11.26 25.79
CA SER A 8 -27.15 -10.99 24.77
C SER A 8 -26.59 -10.64 23.40
N ALA A 9 -25.37 -10.11 23.33
CA ALA A 9 -24.72 -9.81 22.05
C ALA A 9 -23.85 -10.97 21.54
N THR A 10 -23.27 -11.78 22.42
CA THR A 10 -22.44 -12.92 22.01
C THR A 10 -23.24 -14.14 21.59
N GLU A 11 -24.50 -14.26 22.00
CA GLU A 11 -25.43 -15.34 21.65
C GLU A 11 -26.09 -15.13 20.30
N ASP A 12 -26.22 -13.88 19.83
CA ASP A 12 -26.73 -13.53 18.52
C ASP A 12 -25.59 -13.21 17.55
N TYR A 13 -25.86 -13.25 16.24
CA TYR A 13 -24.84 -12.95 15.25
C TYR A 13 -25.42 -12.51 13.91
N PHE A 14 -24.71 -11.59 13.29
CA PHE A 14 -24.84 -11.32 11.86
C PHE A 14 -23.95 -12.29 11.09
N PHE A 15 -24.45 -12.95 10.07
CA PHE A 15 -23.68 -13.93 9.31
C PHE A 15 -23.80 -13.73 7.80
N ILE A 16 -22.80 -14.23 7.08
CA ILE A 16 -22.75 -14.28 5.63
C ILE A 16 -22.81 -15.74 5.22
N GLU A 17 -23.78 -16.05 4.35
CA GLU A 17 -24.03 -17.42 3.87
C GLU A 17 -23.02 -17.87 2.81
N SER A 18 -23.01 -19.18 2.59
CA SER A 18 -22.32 -19.82 1.47
C SER A 18 -22.95 -19.32 0.14
N GLY A 19 -22.11 -18.70 -0.70
CA GLY A 19 -22.57 -18.10 -1.96
C GLY A 19 -22.44 -16.57 -1.99
N GLU A 20 -22.47 -15.94 -0.82
CA GLU A 20 -22.18 -14.52 -0.68
C GLU A 20 -20.70 -14.32 -0.28
N ASP A 21 -19.99 -13.46 -1.00
CA ASP A 21 -18.56 -13.25 -0.75
C ASP A 21 -18.28 -12.27 0.40
N ASN A 22 -19.12 -11.26 0.54
CA ASN A 22 -18.98 -10.24 1.58
C ASN A 22 -20.30 -9.52 1.89
N SER A 23 -20.32 -8.82 3.02
CA SER A 23 -21.34 -7.85 3.38
C SER A 23 -20.69 -6.65 4.05
N SER A 24 -21.30 -5.48 3.95
CA SER A 24 -20.73 -4.27 4.52
C SER A 24 -21.79 -3.30 5.02
N PHE A 25 -21.39 -2.48 5.99
CA PHE A 25 -22.15 -1.32 6.45
C PHE A 25 -21.21 -0.15 6.69
N THR A 26 -21.75 1.05 6.73
CA THR A 26 -20.97 2.28 6.83
C THR A 26 -21.36 3.05 8.07
N PHE A 27 -20.38 3.39 8.89
CA PHE A 27 -20.51 4.39 9.93
C PHE A 27 -20.40 5.76 9.28
N SER A 28 -21.26 6.67 9.65
CA SER A 28 -21.32 8.04 9.12
C SER A 28 -21.38 9.05 10.24
N ASN A 29 -21.14 10.33 9.93
CA ASN A 29 -21.10 11.42 10.89
C ASN A 29 -20.00 11.26 11.96
N LEU A 30 -18.92 10.55 11.62
CA LEU A 30 -17.75 10.48 12.46
C LEU A 30 -16.92 11.77 12.30
N ASP A 31 -16.19 12.13 13.35
CA ASP A 31 -15.26 13.27 13.30
C ASP A 31 -14.03 12.90 12.47
N PRO A 32 -13.78 13.53 11.30
CA PRO A 32 -12.63 13.17 10.45
C PRO A 32 -11.27 13.44 11.11
N GLN A 33 -11.21 14.23 12.18
CA GLN A 33 -9.96 14.53 12.88
C GLN A 33 -9.65 13.52 14.00
N LYS A 34 -10.54 12.57 14.25
CA LYS A 34 -10.36 11.56 15.29
C LYS A 34 -10.10 10.19 14.69
N GLY A 35 -9.28 9.40 15.38
CA GLY A 35 -9.08 7.99 15.06
C GLY A 35 -10.11 7.11 15.76
N TYR A 36 -10.51 6.03 15.10
CA TYR A 36 -11.46 5.04 15.62
C TYR A 36 -10.83 3.66 15.63
N LYS A 37 -10.92 2.97 16.76
CA LYS A 37 -10.40 1.61 16.92
C LYS A 37 -11.55 0.63 17.01
N PHE A 38 -11.47 -0.45 16.25
CA PHE A 38 -12.51 -1.46 16.12
C PHE A 38 -12.07 -2.75 16.79
N TYR A 39 -13.01 -3.38 17.50
CA TYR A 39 -12.85 -4.66 18.15
C TYR A 39 -13.98 -5.57 17.66
N ALA A 40 -13.68 -6.52 16.81
CA ALA A 40 -14.65 -7.42 16.22
C ALA A 40 -14.52 -8.82 16.83
N PHE A 41 -15.60 -9.35 17.32
CA PHE A 41 -15.72 -10.74 17.80
C PHE A 41 -16.70 -11.50 16.94
N GLY A 42 -16.26 -12.63 16.41
CA GLY A 42 -17.08 -13.56 15.65
C GLY A 42 -16.91 -14.96 16.20
N SER A 43 -18.02 -15.68 16.34
CA SER A 43 -18.08 -17.03 16.90
C SER A 43 -19.25 -17.80 16.30
N ARG A 44 -18.99 -19.04 15.93
CA ARG A 44 -20.02 -20.00 15.54
C ARG A 44 -19.52 -21.42 15.80
N LYS A 45 -20.35 -22.29 16.33
CA LYS A 45 -19.98 -23.70 16.52
C LYS A 45 -20.00 -24.44 15.19
N ALA A 46 -18.85 -24.98 14.77
CA ALA A 46 -18.70 -25.85 13.62
C ALA A 46 -17.38 -26.63 13.68
N ASP A 47 -17.35 -27.81 13.07
CA ASP A 47 -16.16 -28.66 13.02
C ASP A 47 -15.20 -28.23 11.89
N ASP A 48 -15.72 -27.64 10.83
CA ASP A 48 -14.95 -27.07 9.72
C ASP A 48 -14.32 -25.74 10.11
N VAL A 49 -13.09 -25.51 9.63
CA VAL A 49 -12.37 -24.26 9.86
C VAL A 49 -13.06 -23.13 9.12
N ARG A 50 -13.46 -22.09 9.84
CA ARG A 50 -14.08 -20.89 9.32
C ARG A 50 -13.30 -19.66 9.78
N THR A 51 -12.82 -18.90 8.82
CA THR A 51 -12.05 -17.68 9.07
C THR A 51 -12.68 -16.53 8.31
N ALA A 52 -12.96 -15.46 9.02
CA ALA A 52 -13.45 -14.20 8.47
C ALA A 52 -12.31 -13.20 8.30
N TYR A 53 -12.43 -12.34 7.31
CA TYR A 53 -11.75 -11.06 7.26
C TYR A 53 -12.70 -9.97 7.74
N TYR A 54 -12.18 -9.09 8.58
CA TYR A 54 -12.81 -7.83 8.97
C TYR A 54 -11.98 -6.68 8.42
N THR A 55 -12.57 -5.91 7.51
CA THR A 55 -11.90 -4.80 6.84
C THR A 55 -12.57 -3.49 7.23
N MET A 56 -11.80 -2.55 7.72
CA MET A 56 -12.21 -1.18 8.03
C MET A 56 -11.53 -0.26 7.03
N SER A 57 -12.32 0.51 6.30
CA SER A 57 -11.84 1.41 5.24
C SER A 57 -12.43 2.79 5.45
N GLY A 58 -11.59 3.75 5.73
CA GLY A 58 -11.83 5.17 5.76
C GLY A 58 -10.75 5.87 4.94
N LEU A 59 -10.08 6.85 5.54
CA LEU A 59 -8.89 7.47 4.96
C LEU A 59 -7.72 6.47 4.86
N ASN A 60 -7.59 5.60 5.84
CA ASN A 60 -6.67 4.46 5.84
C ASN A 60 -7.46 3.15 5.90
N LEU A 61 -6.76 2.04 5.70
CA LEU A 61 -7.34 0.71 5.60
C LEU A 61 -6.67 -0.24 6.58
N TYR A 62 -7.49 -1.03 7.27
CA TYR A 62 -7.05 -2.19 8.04
C TYR A 62 -7.82 -3.42 7.60
N LYS A 63 -7.13 -4.54 7.43
CA LYS A 63 -7.73 -5.85 7.16
C LYS A 63 -7.15 -6.86 8.14
N GLY A 64 -7.96 -7.29 9.08
CA GLY A 64 -7.62 -8.33 10.05
C GLY A 64 -8.37 -9.62 9.79
N GLU A 65 -7.86 -10.73 10.29
CA GLU A 65 -8.50 -12.04 10.20
C GLU A 65 -8.79 -12.62 11.58
N LEU A 66 -9.87 -13.41 11.66
CA LEU A 66 -10.26 -14.12 12.86
C LEU A 66 -10.82 -15.48 12.51
N GLN A 67 -10.26 -16.55 13.08
CA GLN A 67 -10.88 -17.86 13.04
C GLN A 67 -12.06 -17.89 14.00
N ILE A 68 -13.26 -18.11 13.49
CA ILE A 68 -14.52 -18.06 14.25
C ILE A 68 -15.05 -19.45 14.63
N ALA A 69 -14.61 -20.50 13.93
CA ALA A 69 -15.01 -21.89 14.14
C ALA A 69 -13.91 -22.86 13.68
N GLY A 70 -14.08 -24.11 14.01
CA GLY A 70 -13.22 -25.23 13.66
C GLY A 70 -12.89 -26.10 14.86
N LYS A 71 -12.48 -27.33 14.60
CA LYS A 71 -12.16 -28.30 15.65
C LYS A 71 -11.14 -27.70 16.63
N ASP A 72 -11.49 -27.72 17.92
CA ASP A 72 -10.65 -27.23 19.02
C ASP A 72 -10.22 -25.74 18.93
N CYS A 73 -10.90 -24.95 18.12
CA CYS A 73 -10.62 -23.51 17.92
C CYS A 73 -10.66 -22.69 19.24
N GLY A 74 -11.55 -23.03 20.15
CA GLY A 74 -11.66 -22.43 21.49
C GLY A 74 -10.87 -23.16 22.58
N GLY A 75 -10.28 -24.29 22.26
CA GLY A 75 -9.64 -25.25 23.17
C GLY A 75 -10.17 -26.66 22.95
N THR A 76 -9.59 -27.65 23.62
CA THR A 76 -9.97 -29.06 23.46
C THR A 76 -11.48 -29.30 23.62
N GLY A 77 -12.12 -29.81 22.59
CA GLY A 77 -13.56 -30.07 22.52
C GLY A 77 -14.44 -28.84 22.28
N ILE A 78 -13.85 -27.64 22.08
CA ILE A 78 -14.59 -26.39 21.85
C ILE A 78 -14.37 -25.93 20.41
N ASN A 79 -15.36 -26.20 19.54
CA ASN A 79 -15.27 -25.97 18.09
C ASN A 79 -15.82 -24.58 17.67
N GLN A 80 -15.63 -23.60 18.52
CA GLN A 80 -16.01 -22.19 18.28
C GLN A 80 -15.02 -21.24 18.93
N ASN A 81 -14.88 -20.04 18.39
CA ASN A 81 -14.10 -19.01 19.05
C ASN A 81 -14.79 -18.54 20.34
N ILE A 82 -14.06 -18.51 21.45
CA ILE A 82 -14.58 -18.09 22.74
C ILE A 82 -13.83 -16.91 23.37
N LYS A 83 -12.71 -16.46 22.74
CA LYS A 83 -11.82 -15.48 23.37
C LYS A 83 -11.07 -14.56 22.40
N ASN A 84 -10.86 -14.97 21.15
CA ASN A 84 -10.04 -14.20 20.23
C ASN A 84 -10.85 -13.07 19.60
N ILE A 85 -10.25 -11.90 19.51
CA ILE A 85 -10.84 -10.66 18.99
C ILE A 85 -9.94 -10.15 17.87
N CYS A 86 -10.52 -9.73 16.77
CA CYS A 86 -9.82 -8.96 15.74
C CYS A 86 -9.85 -7.49 16.17
N THR A 87 -8.68 -6.92 16.41
CA THR A 87 -8.52 -5.53 16.85
C THR A 87 -7.80 -4.76 15.77
N SER A 88 -8.38 -3.63 15.32
CA SER A 88 -7.76 -2.78 14.33
C SER A 88 -6.68 -1.87 14.95
N GLU A 89 -5.85 -1.29 14.09
CA GLU A 89 -5.17 -0.04 14.37
C GLU A 89 -6.18 1.11 14.35
N LEU A 90 -5.72 2.36 14.51
CA LEU A 90 -6.58 3.53 14.38
C LEU A 90 -6.97 3.71 12.91
N ILE A 91 -8.27 3.80 12.67
CA ILE A 91 -8.86 4.10 11.38
C ILE A 91 -9.42 5.52 11.44
N TYR A 92 -9.02 6.33 10.50
CA TYR A 92 -9.55 7.69 10.36
C TYR A 92 -10.67 7.67 9.32
N PRO A 93 -11.80 8.37 9.58
CA PRO A 93 -12.85 8.53 8.60
C PRO A 93 -12.33 9.21 7.33
N ASP A 94 -12.97 8.95 6.22
CA ASP A 94 -12.78 9.75 5.01
C ASP A 94 -13.21 11.22 5.25
N ASP A 95 -13.05 12.07 4.24
CA ASP A 95 -13.38 13.51 4.37
C ASP A 95 -14.88 13.75 4.54
N ASP A 96 -15.72 12.77 4.20
CA ASP A 96 -17.17 12.78 4.46
C ASP A 96 -17.54 12.27 5.87
N GLY A 97 -16.58 11.95 6.71
CA GLY A 97 -16.80 11.40 8.05
C GLY A 97 -17.32 9.97 8.04
N LYS A 98 -16.88 9.14 7.09
CA LYS A 98 -17.34 7.77 6.94
C LYS A 98 -16.22 6.75 7.13
N ILE A 99 -16.58 5.61 7.73
CA ILE A 99 -15.77 4.38 7.75
C ILE A 99 -16.66 3.22 7.30
N LYS A 100 -16.24 2.51 6.25
CA LYS A 100 -16.90 1.29 5.78
C LYS A 100 -16.32 0.09 6.51
N PHE A 101 -17.17 -0.70 7.14
CA PHE A 101 -16.83 -1.99 7.74
C PHE A 101 -17.31 -3.11 6.81
N THR A 102 -16.40 -3.98 6.39
CA THR A 102 -16.70 -5.10 5.51
C THR A 102 -16.32 -6.41 6.19
N ILE A 103 -17.24 -7.36 6.15
CA ILE A 103 -17.00 -8.74 6.55
C ILE A 103 -16.88 -9.54 5.27
N SER A 104 -15.82 -10.32 5.13
CA SER A 104 -15.64 -11.21 3.98
C SER A 104 -15.10 -12.57 4.40
N ARG A 105 -15.32 -13.56 3.55
CA ARG A 105 -14.89 -14.93 3.80
C ARG A 105 -13.42 -15.10 3.44
N LYS A 106 -12.66 -15.75 4.34
CA LYS A 106 -11.36 -16.31 4.01
C LYS A 106 -11.48 -17.81 3.75
N THR A 107 -12.09 -18.54 4.69
CA THR A 107 -12.30 -19.99 4.58
C THR A 107 -13.63 -20.41 5.20
N GLY A 108 -14.18 -21.54 4.78
CA GLY A 108 -15.40 -22.13 5.30
C GLY A 108 -16.67 -21.60 4.64
N ALA A 109 -17.81 -22.21 4.96
CA ALA A 109 -19.09 -21.94 4.31
C ALA A 109 -19.79 -20.68 4.84
N TYR A 110 -19.65 -20.40 6.13
CA TYR A 110 -20.33 -19.28 6.81
C TYR A 110 -19.33 -18.53 7.67
N ILE A 111 -19.46 -17.21 7.73
CA ILE A 111 -18.72 -16.35 8.63
C ILE A 111 -19.68 -15.52 9.47
N ALA A 112 -19.27 -15.09 10.65
CA ALA A 112 -20.11 -14.39 11.60
C ALA A 112 -19.42 -13.21 12.26
N LEU A 113 -20.22 -12.22 12.64
CA LEU A 113 -19.89 -11.13 13.55
C LEU A 113 -20.95 -11.13 14.67
N ASN A 114 -20.53 -11.34 15.91
CA ASN A 114 -21.42 -11.32 17.08
C ASN A 114 -21.38 -9.95 17.77
N VAL A 115 -20.18 -9.41 17.97
CA VAL A 115 -19.99 -8.14 18.67
C VAL A 115 -19.02 -7.26 17.89
N LEU A 116 -19.36 -5.99 17.79
CA LEU A 116 -18.47 -4.94 17.31
C LEU A 116 -18.47 -3.82 18.32
N LYS A 117 -17.29 -3.51 18.87
CA LYS A 117 -17.04 -2.33 19.72
C LYS A 117 -16.22 -1.34 18.93
N ILE A 118 -16.54 -0.07 19.07
CA ILE A 118 -15.81 1.04 18.46
C ILE A 118 -15.42 2.01 19.57
N GLU A 119 -14.16 2.40 19.59
CA GLU A 119 -13.64 3.40 20.51
C GLU A 119 -13.12 4.59 19.72
N GLU A 120 -13.52 5.77 20.13
CA GLU A 120 -13.03 7.04 19.61
C GLU A 120 -11.77 7.47 20.35
N TYR A 121 -10.76 7.92 19.62
CA TYR A 121 -9.52 8.44 20.19
C TYR A 121 -9.32 9.88 19.71
N ALA A 122 -9.25 10.79 20.67
CA ALA A 122 -8.84 12.17 20.44
C ALA A 122 -7.31 12.22 20.48
N GLY A 123 -6.69 12.62 19.39
CA GLY A 123 -5.23 12.71 19.25
C GLY A 123 -4.66 11.58 18.41
N GLY A 124 -3.55 11.86 17.82
CA GLY A 124 -2.89 11.08 16.77
C GLY A 124 -2.77 11.93 15.51
N GLU A 125 -1.76 11.69 14.72
CA GLU A 125 -1.59 12.36 13.44
C GLU A 125 -2.52 11.69 12.43
N ARG A 126 -3.52 12.44 11.96
CA ARG A 126 -4.40 11.97 10.88
C ARG A 126 -3.55 11.72 9.64
N PRO A 127 -3.56 10.52 9.06
CA PRO A 127 -2.80 10.27 7.84
C PRO A 127 -3.25 11.23 6.73
N GLU A 128 -2.31 11.65 5.90
CA GLU A 128 -2.69 12.37 4.69
C GLU A 128 -3.51 11.45 3.77
N PRO A 129 -4.53 11.98 3.07
CA PRO A 129 -5.25 11.20 2.08
C PRO A 129 -4.30 10.59 1.05
N ALA A 130 -4.49 9.32 0.73
CA ALA A 130 -3.74 8.71 -0.35
C ALA A 130 -4.08 9.43 -1.67
N VAL A 131 -3.08 10.03 -2.27
CA VAL A 131 -3.22 10.70 -3.57
C VAL A 131 -2.82 9.74 -4.66
N ASP A 132 -3.69 9.53 -5.65
CA ASP A 132 -3.38 8.78 -6.85
C ASP A 132 -2.66 9.69 -7.85
N TYR A 133 -1.46 9.29 -8.26
CA TYR A 133 -0.69 9.99 -9.28
C TYR A 133 -0.75 9.23 -10.61
N THR A 134 -0.98 9.95 -11.70
CA THR A 134 -1.07 9.36 -13.05
C THR A 134 0.25 9.43 -13.80
N SER A 135 1.13 10.34 -13.41
CA SER A 135 2.45 10.48 -14.02
C SER A 135 3.45 11.14 -13.08
N LEU A 136 4.73 10.86 -13.32
CA LEU A 136 5.86 11.50 -12.68
C LEU A 136 6.91 11.78 -13.74
N SER A 137 7.57 12.92 -13.67
CA SER A 137 8.74 13.27 -14.48
C SER A 137 9.85 13.83 -13.62
N ILE A 138 11.08 13.74 -14.09
CA ILE A 138 12.27 14.34 -13.50
C ILE A 138 12.82 15.38 -14.46
N SER A 139 13.30 16.50 -13.94
CA SER A 139 13.97 17.55 -14.70
C SER A 139 14.98 18.31 -13.86
N GLY A 140 15.97 18.90 -14.51
CA GLY A 140 16.99 19.69 -13.84
C GLY A 140 18.33 19.71 -14.59
N THR A 141 19.32 20.35 -14.00
CA THR A 141 20.67 20.44 -14.59
C THR A 141 21.44 19.12 -14.52
N ALA A 142 21.03 18.20 -13.61
CA ALA A 142 21.61 16.87 -13.50
C ALA A 142 21.07 15.88 -14.56
N THR A 143 19.95 16.19 -15.23
CA THR A 143 19.34 15.36 -16.25
C THR A 143 19.74 15.82 -17.66
N GLU A 144 19.26 15.14 -18.69
CA GLU A 144 19.41 15.58 -20.08
C GLU A 144 18.69 16.91 -20.29
N GLU A 145 19.28 17.76 -21.14
CA GLU A 145 18.96 19.17 -21.26
C GLU A 145 17.48 19.53 -21.30
N GLY A 146 17.04 20.27 -20.27
CA GLY A 146 15.85 21.15 -20.30
C GLY A 146 14.50 20.51 -20.53
N THR A 147 14.40 19.17 -20.57
CA THR A 147 13.16 18.46 -20.82
C THR A 147 12.76 17.64 -19.59
N ASP A 148 11.47 17.63 -19.28
CA ASP A 148 10.90 16.71 -18.34
C ASP A 148 11.03 15.28 -18.91
N ILE A 149 11.78 14.41 -18.22
CA ILE A 149 11.93 13.00 -18.60
C ILE A 149 10.85 12.22 -17.86
N PRO A 150 9.91 11.58 -18.57
CA PRO A 150 8.86 10.81 -17.92
C PRO A 150 9.43 9.56 -17.25
N MET A 151 8.93 9.25 -16.06
CA MET A 151 9.24 8.04 -15.34
C MET A 151 8.14 6.99 -15.56
N HIS A 152 8.51 5.72 -15.56
CA HIS A 152 7.59 4.61 -15.73
C HIS A 152 6.92 4.26 -14.40
N MET A 153 5.59 4.17 -14.38
CA MET A 153 4.86 3.71 -13.19
C MET A 153 4.98 2.19 -13.07
N VAL A 154 5.46 1.74 -11.92
CA VAL A 154 5.50 0.31 -11.59
C VAL A 154 4.09 -0.14 -11.24
N SER A 155 3.58 -1.15 -11.93
CA SER A 155 2.30 -1.77 -11.61
C SER A 155 2.53 -3.15 -11.01
N ALA A 156 1.83 -3.45 -9.92
CA ALA A 156 1.73 -4.80 -9.38
C ALA A 156 0.35 -5.36 -9.73
N ASP A 157 0.30 -6.46 -10.47
CA ASP A 157 -0.95 -7.12 -10.88
C ASP A 157 -1.99 -6.18 -11.53
N GLY A 158 -1.52 -5.17 -12.28
CA GLY A 158 -2.37 -4.17 -12.92
C GLY A 158 -2.87 -3.05 -11.99
N THR A 159 -2.47 -3.05 -10.72
CA THR A 159 -2.79 -1.98 -9.76
C THR A 159 -1.72 -0.89 -9.80
N LEU A 160 -2.13 0.37 -9.89
CA LEU A 160 -1.24 1.52 -9.80
C LEU A 160 -0.68 1.63 -8.37
N THR A 161 0.63 1.73 -8.22
CA THR A 161 1.32 1.65 -6.92
C THR A 161 1.81 3.00 -6.40
N ASN A 162 1.68 4.09 -7.18
CA ASN A 162 2.36 5.37 -6.91
C ASN A 162 3.89 5.26 -6.85
N VAL A 163 4.46 4.16 -7.34
CA VAL A 163 5.89 3.92 -7.47
C VAL A 163 6.30 4.12 -8.92
N PHE A 164 7.36 4.90 -9.13
CA PHE A 164 7.85 5.24 -10.47
C PHE A 164 9.33 4.92 -10.57
N GLU A 165 9.75 4.46 -11.74
CA GLU A 165 11.14 4.10 -12.03
C GLU A 165 11.62 4.75 -13.32
N LEU A 166 12.89 5.08 -13.33
CA LEU A 166 13.59 5.58 -14.51
C LEU A 166 15.03 5.09 -14.53
N TYR A 167 15.41 4.48 -15.62
CA TYR A 167 16.81 4.23 -15.97
C TYR A 167 17.35 5.40 -16.79
N THR A 168 18.35 6.09 -16.29
CA THR A 168 18.89 7.29 -16.93
C THR A 168 20.36 7.48 -16.58
N SER A 169 21.01 8.44 -17.25
CA SER A 169 22.35 8.90 -16.85
C SER A 169 22.24 10.27 -16.19
N LEU A 170 22.79 10.40 -15.00
CA LEU A 170 22.88 11.66 -14.26
C LEU A 170 24.28 12.29 -14.41
N LYS A 171 24.32 13.61 -14.49
CA LYS A 171 25.54 14.41 -14.43
C LYS A 171 25.57 15.26 -13.16
N ALA A 172 26.70 15.87 -12.85
CA ALA A 172 26.79 16.81 -11.75
C ALA A 172 25.80 17.96 -11.93
N GLY A 173 24.95 18.19 -10.92
CA GLY A 173 23.90 19.19 -10.96
C GLY A 173 22.77 18.88 -10.01
N GLU A 174 21.63 19.47 -10.24
CA GLU A 174 20.44 19.35 -9.43
C GLU A 174 19.24 18.89 -10.27
N PHE A 175 18.28 18.26 -9.62
CA PHE A 175 17.02 17.85 -10.24
C PHE A 175 15.86 17.98 -9.27
N SER A 176 14.66 17.94 -9.79
CA SER A 176 13.40 17.84 -9.05
C SER A 176 12.43 16.92 -9.79
N PHE A 177 11.36 16.53 -9.11
CA PHE A 177 10.31 15.74 -9.73
C PHE A 177 9.03 16.56 -9.84
N LYS A 178 8.20 16.20 -10.84
CA LYS A 178 6.88 16.77 -11.06
C LYS A 178 5.89 15.68 -11.34
N SER A 179 4.86 15.57 -10.53
CA SER A 179 3.78 14.62 -10.70
C SER A 179 2.47 15.27 -11.12
N ILE A 180 1.59 14.49 -11.72
CA ILE A 180 0.20 14.86 -12.00
C ILE A 180 -0.71 13.91 -11.22
N THR A 181 -1.63 14.47 -10.45
CA THR A 181 -2.65 13.67 -9.74
C THR A 181 -3.73 13.20 -10.71
N LYS A 182 -4.54 12.26 -10.27
CA LYS A 182 -5.69 11.76 -11.03
C LYS A 182 -6.70 12.85 -11.39
N GLU A 183 -6.79 13.89 -10.55
CA GLU A 183 -7.63 15.08 -10.78
C GLU A 183 -6.94 16.12 -11.70
N GLY A 184 -5.75 15.82 -12.23
CA GLY A 184 -5.00 16.69 -13.12
C GLY A 184 -4.21 17.80 -12.42
N LYS A 185 -4.07 17.78 -11.10
CA LYS A 185 -3.28 18.77 -10.36
C LYS A 185 -1.78 18.45 -10.49
N SER A 186 -0.97 19.46 -10.81
CA SER A 186 0.48 19.36 -10.80
C SER A 186 1.04 19.55 -9.40
N VAL A 187 1.98 18.68 -9.00
CA VAL A 187 2.70 18.75 -7.72
C VAL A 187 4.20 18.67 -7.99
N ASN A 188 4.95 19.62 -7.47
CA ASN A 188 6.42 19.62 -7.53
C ASN A 188 6.98 18.95 -6.29
N TRP A 189 8.08 18.21 -6.46
CA TRP A 189 8.77 17.51 -5.40
C TRP A 189 10.26 17.81 -5.42
N GLY A 190 10.81 18.09 -4.26
CA GLY A 190 12.23 18.32 -4.06
C GLY A 190 12.70 17.67 -2.77
N ALA A 191 13.88 18.10 -2.30
CA ALA A 191 14.49 17.60 -1.08
C ALA A 191 13.61 17.87 0.15
N GLY A 192 13.41 16.84 0.96
CA GLY A 192 12.78 16.92 2.28
C GLY A 192 13.78 17.22 3.39
N SER A 193 13.40 16.93 4.62
CA SER A 193 14.21 17.20 5.82
C SER A 193 15.37 16.22 6.03
N ASN A 194 15.35 15.10 5.38
CA ASN A 194 16.37 14.05 5.45
C ASN A 194 16.76 13.60 4.04
N ASP A 195 17.90 12.93 3.93
CA ASP A 195 18.31 12.25 2.70
C ASP A 195 17.23 11.23 2.27
N ASP A 196 17.04 11.11 0.97
CA ASP A 196 16.07 10.20 0.34
C ASP A 196 14.58 10.48 0.65
N VAL A 197 14.26 11.59 1.33
CA VAL A 197 12.88 12.04 1.61
C VAL A 197 12.51 13.18 0.67
N LEU A 198 11.28 13.12 0.15
CA LEU A 198 10.70 14.15 -0.70
C LEU A 198 9.79 15.10 0.09
N ALA A 199 9.81 16.36 -0.27
CA ALA A 199 8.86 17.36 0.18
C ALA A 199 8.17 18.02 -1.00
N THR A 200 6.89 18.34 -0.84
CA THR A 200 6.14 19.17 -1.79
C THR A 200 6.79 20.57 -1.83
N ASP A 201 7.07 21.06 -3.03
CA ASP A 201 7.76 22.32 -3.28
C ASP A 201 9.11 22.45 -2.53
N GLY A 202 9.75 21.30 -2.24
CA GLY A 202 11.09 21.26 -1.65
C GLY A 202 12.15 21.85 -2.60
N SER A 203 13.33 22.14 -2.06
CA SER A 203 14.48 22.59 -2.86
C SER A 203 14.92 21.51 -3.86
N ALA A 204 15.63 21.90 -4.92
CA ALA A 204 16.18 20.93 -5.85
C ALA A 204 17.14 19.96 -5.13
N ILE A 205 17.15 18.72 -5.61
CA ILE A 205 17.97 17.62 -5.06
C ILE A 205 19.31 17.62 -5.79
N THR A 206 20.41 17.65 -5.06
CA THR A 206 21.75 17.51 -5.65
C THR A 206 22.00 16.04 -6.03
N ALA A 207 22.44 15.79 -7.26
CA ALA A 207 22.74 14.43 -7.72
C ALA A 207 23.99 13.90 -7.00
N ALA A 208 23.78 12.92 -6.12
CA ALA A 208 24.86 12.22 -5.41
C ALA A 208 25.51 11.12 -6.26
N VAL A 209 24.83 10.61 -7.25
CA VAL A 209 25.29 9.60 -8.21
C VAL A 209 25.48 10.29 -9.56
N ILE A 210 26.65 10.09 -10.16
CA ILE A 210 26.97 10.58 -11.51
C ILE A 210 27.20 9.36 -12.41
N GLY A 211 26.58 9.37 -13.58
CA GLY A 211 26.57 8.24 -14.51
C GLY A 211 25.23 7.53 -14.56
N GLU A 212 25.25 6.32 -15.07
CA GLU A 212 24.01 5.54 -15.24
C GLU A 212 23.43 5.11 -13.89
N ALA A 213 22.14 5.27 -13.74
CA ALA A 213 21.45 4.98 -12.49
C ALA A 213 19.99 4.52 -12.73
N LEU A 214 19.50 3.73 -11.78
CA LEU A 214 18.08 3.50 -11.58
C LEU A 214 17.59 4.46 -10.50
N ILE A 215 16.62 5.28 -10.85
CA ILE A 215 15.90 6.15 -9.91
C ILE A 215 14.55 5.50 -9.64
N THR A 216 14.25 5.24 -8.37
CA THR A 216 12.92 4.78 -7.92
C THR A 216 12.31 5.83 -7.01
N VAL A 217 11.07 6.21 -7.24
CA VAL A 217 10.31 7.19 -6.43
C VAL A 217 9.03 6.54 -5.94
N ASP A 218 8.81 6.55 -4.63
CA ASP A 218 7.56 6.12 -3.98
C ASP A 218 6.84 7.39 -3.46
N LEU A 219 5.86 7.87 -4.20
CA LEU A 219 5.11 9.09 -3.83
C LEU A 219 4.17 8.86 -2.65
N ALA A 220 3.75 7.63 -2.39
CA ALA A 220 2.93 7.32 -1.22
C ALA A 220 3.76 7.43 0.08
N LYS A 221 5.04 7.04 0.02
CA LYS A 221 5.98 7.19 1.15
C LYS A 221 6.74 8.50 1.14
N LYS A 222 6.62 9.26 0.04
CA LYS A 222 7.41 10.49 -0.19
C LYS A 222 8.91 10.22 -0.10
N THR A 223 9.38 9.15 -0.75
CA THR A 223 10.79 8.75 -0.75
C THR A 223 11.30 8.50 -2.16
N TYR A 224 12.62 8.57 -2.33
CA TYR A 224 13.29 8.20 -3.57
C TYR A 224 14.59 7.45 -3.27
N THR A 225 15.07 6.68 -4.24
CA THR A 225 16.39 6.04 -4.20
C THR A 225 17.07 6.19 -5.54
N ILE A 226 18.40 6.29 -5.53
CA ILE A 226 19.24 6.33 -6.73
C ILE A 226 20.30 5.25 -6.58
N VAL A 227 20.19 4.22 -7.43
CA VAL A 227 21.12 3.10 -7.45
C VAL A 227 22.01 3.20 -8.68
N PRO A 228 23.34 3.33 -8.52
CA PRO A 228 24.26 3.39 -9.67
C PRO A 228 24.24 2.05 -10.43
N ILE A 229 24.23 2.15 -11.75
CA ILE A 229 24.32 1.00 -12.65
C ILE A 229 25.74 0.97 -13.18
N GLN A 230 26.44 -0.16 -12.95
CA GLN A 230 27.83 -0.31 -13.36
C GLN A 230 27.94 -0.67 -14.84
N GLU A 231 27.04 -1.52 -15.32
CA GLU A 231 27.03 -2.01 -16.69
C GLU A 231 25.65 -2.59 -17.04
N TRP A 232 25.24 -2.32 -18.26
CA TRP A 232 24.15 -3.05 -18.91
C TRP A 232 24.73 -3.98 -19.95
N SER A 233 24.30 -5.22 -19.97
CA SER A 233 24.72 -6.18 -20.98
C SER A 233 23.56 -7.00 -21.52
N LEU A 234 23.62 -7.31 -22.82
CA LEU A 234 22.66 -8.18 -23.51
C LEU A 234 23.14 -9.63 -23.44
N VAL A 235 22.30 -10.52 -22.97
CA VAL A 235 22.49 -11.97 -23.01
C VAL A 235 21.32 -12.63 -23.74
N GLY A 236 21.57 -13.71 -24.44
CA GLY A 236 20.53 -14.44 -25.15
C GLY A 236 21.07 -15.30 -26.27
N SER A 237 20.20 -16.09 -26.91
CA SER A 237 20.57 -17.04 -27.98
C SER A 237 21.22 -16.40 -29.19
N VAL A 238 21.05 -15.08 -29.38
CA VAL A 238 21.61 -14.30 -30.50
C VAL A 238 22.94 -13.61 -30.16
N THR A 239 23.40 -13.69 -28.90
CA THR A 239 24.68 -13.11 -28.49
C THR A 239 25.80 -14.17 -28.53
N PRO A 240 27.08 -13.77 -28.73
CA PRO A 240 28.20 -14.69 -28.76
C PRO A 240 28.36 -15.56 -27.49
N GLY A 241 27.96 -15.03 -26.31
CA GLY A 241 27.99 -15.71 -25.02
C GLY A 241 26.72 -16.51 -24.71
N GLY A 242 25.68 -16.47 -25.56
CA GLY A 242 24.40 -17.10 -25.27
C GLY A 242 23.77 -16.54 -23.99
N TRP A 243 23.27 -17.39 -23.11
CA TRP A 243 22.66 -17.01 -21.83
C TRP A 243 23.66 -16.88 -20.67
N ASP A 244 24.98 -16.94 -20.97
CA ASP A 244 26.02 -16.75 -19.98
C ASP A 244 26.15 -15.27 -19.60
N GLN A 245 25.69 -14.91 -18.40
CA GLN A 245 25.69 -13.51 -17.91
C GLN A 245 27.10 -12.90 -17.79
N THR A 246 28.13 -13.75 -17.67
CA THR A 246 29.53 -13.30 -17.60
C THR A 246 30.13 -12.94 -18.97
N LYS A 247 29.40 -13.23 -20.06
CA LYS A 247 29.77 -12.99 -21.45
C LYS A 247 28.73 -12.16 -22.20
N GLY A 248 27.98 -11.35 -21.46
CA GLY A 248 27.03 -10.43 -22.05
C GLY A 248 27.72 -9.42 -22.99
N VAL A 249 27.00 -8.95 -23.99
CA VAL A 249 27.45 -7.85 -24.85
C VAL A 249 27.14 -6.54 -24.10
N PRO A 250 28.16 -5.73 -23.73
CA PRO A 250 27.93 -4.50 -22.99
C PRO A 250 27.16 -3.49 -23.85
N LEU A 251 26.24 -2.77 -23.22
CA LEU A 251 25.44 -1.73 -23.86
C LEU A 251 25.93 -0.34 -23.43
N THR A 252 25.88 0.62 -24.35
CA THR A 252 26.24 2.02 -24.12
C THR A 252 24.99 2.88 -24.10
N TYR A 253 24.86 3.74 -23.09
CA TYR A 253 23.76 4.68 -22.99
C TYR A 253 23.76 5.70 -24.13
N GLN A 254 22.63 5.89 -24.79
CA GLN A 254 22.45 6.82 -25.93
C GLN A 254 21.59 8.04 -25.59
N GLY A 255 21.12 8.14 -24.37
CA GLY A 255 20.16 9.16 -23.93
C GLY A 255 18.71 8.67 -23.91
N LYS A 256 17.87 9.37 -23.12
CA LYS A 256 16.41 9.15 -22.98
C LYS A 256 16.02 7.70 -22.66
N GLY A 257 16.82 7.03 -21.85
CA GLY A 257 16.55 5.63 -21.49
C GLY A 257 16.83 4.60 -22.58
N VAL A 258 17.65 4.94 -23.59
CA VAL A 258 18.03 4.05 -24.69
C VAL A 258 19.47 3.60 -24.53
N TRP A 259 19.74 2.32 -24.70
CA TRP A 259 21.06 1.70 -24.70
C TRP A 259 21.28 0.99 -26.06
N ASN A 260 22.50 1.00 -26.52
CA ASN A 260 22.94 0.39 -27.77
C ASN A 260 24.24 -0.42 -27.54
N GLY A 261 24.35 -1.60 -28.19
CA GLY A 261 25.51 -2.46 -28.15
C GLY A 261 25.63 -3.33 -29.38
#